data_cf690de3fd1ba485c9eec30c01a1313f
#
_entry.id   cf690de3fd1ba485c9eec30c01a1313f
#
_cell.length_a   1.000
_cell.length_b   1.000
_cell.length_c   1.000
_cell.angle_alpha   90.00
_cell.angle_beta   90.00
_cell.angle_gamma   90.00
#
_symmetry.space_group_name_H-M   'P 1'
#
loop_
_entity.id
_entity.type
_entity.pdbx_description
1 polymer ?
#
loop_
_entity_poly.entity_id
_entity_poly.type
_entity_poly.pdbx_seq_one_letter_code
_entity_poly.pdbx_strand_id
1 'polypeptide(L)'
;LMSGMDAAAFAPYANTTRAQIAVIFYRMEGSPAVEGENSFADVVRGSGTAWFYDAVTWAQQNGIMGGYDNSSFAPNDPITREQLAAIFYRYAQYKGYDTTQGGMAIREFGDYESISDYAMSAMAWAVNTGLVKGDSNLLYPNGTATRAEIAAMLHRFVENGMK
;
A
#
# COMPACT_ATOMS: atom_id res chain seq x y z
N LEU A 1 -11.01 9.05 -1.23
CA LEU A 1 -10.24 7.83 -1.42
C LEU A 1 -10.61 6.73 -0.45
N MET A 2 -10.66 7.05 0.84
CA MET A 2 -11.14 6.13 1.88
C MET A 2 -12.54 6.53 2.31
N SER A 3 -13.43 5.56 2.41
CA SER A 3 -14.78 5.74 2.93
C SER A 3 -14.93 5.07 4.29
N GLY A 4 -15.97 5.43 5.02
CA GLY A 4 -16.31 4.75 6.26
C GLY A 4 -16.74 3.30 6.03
N MET A 5 -16.73 2.50 7.06
CA MET A 5 -17.21 1.12 7.03
C MET A 5 -18.74 1.06 6.92
N ASP A 6 -19.39 2.11 7.40
CA ASP A 6 -20.81 2.39 7.19
C ASP A 6 -21.02 3.91 7.09
N ALA A 7 -22.25 4.36 7.00
CA ALA A 7 -22.56 5.79 6.82
C ALA A 7 -22.10 6.69 7.98
N ALA A 8 -21.79 6.13 9.14
CA ALA A 8 -21.48 6.88 10.36
C ALA A 8 -20.08 6.58 10.93
N ALA A 9 -19.39 5.52 10.48
CA ALA A 9 -18.17 5.03 11.11
C ALA A 9 -17.01 4.91 10.14
N PHE A 10 -15.95 5.65 10.38
CA PHE A 10 -14.66 5.50 9.67
C PHE A 10 -13.84 4.32 10.22
N ALA A 11 -14.04 3.94 11.48
CA ALA A 11 -13.32 2.88 12.18
C ALA A 11 -11.78 3.04 12.07
N PRO A 12 -11.20 4.09 12.67
CA PRO A 12 -9.80 4.47 12.44
C PRO A 12 -8.78 3.41 12.89
N TYR A 13 -9.14 2.56 13.83
CA TYR A 13 -8.27 1.51 14.36
C TYR A 13 -8.49 0.15 13.68
N ALA A 14 -9.45 0.05 12.77
CA ALA A 14 -9.64 -1.18 12.00
C ALA A 14 -8.47 -1.40 11.03
N ASN A 15 -8.15 -2.66 10.79
CA ASN A 15 -7.19 -3.05 9.77
C ASN A 15 -7.76 -2.81 8.37
N THR A 16 -6.88 -2.61 7.41
CA THR A 16 -7.24 -2.46 6.01
C THR A 16 -6.72 -3.68 5.25
N THR A 17 -7.58 -4.24 4.42
CA THR A 17 -7.23 -5.41 3.61
C THR A 17 -6.44 -5.03 2.37
N ARG A 18 -5.75 -6.01 1.79
CA ARG A 18 -5.01 -5.85 0.55
C ARG A 18 -5.91 -5.40 -0.61
N ALA A 19 -7.13 -5.97 -0.70
CA ALA A 19 -8.12 -5.54 -1.71
C ALA A 19 -8.54 -4.07 -1.53
N GLN A 20 -8.75 -3.63 -0.31
CA GLN A 20 -9.09 -2.23 -0.02
C GLN A 20 -7.96 -1.29 -0.43
N ILE A 21 -6.71 -1.66 -0.19
CA ILE A 21 -5.54 -0.87 -0.63
C ILE A 21 -5.51 -0.77 -2.16
N ALA A 22 -5.70 -1.87 -2.87
CA ALA A 22 -5.75 -1.84 -4.34
C ALA A 22 -6.81 -0.86 -4.85
N VAL A 23 -8.00 -0.87 -4.26
CA VAL A 23 -9.08 0.04 -4.62
C VAL A 23 -8.72 1.50 -4.35
N ILE A 24 -8.04 1.79 -3.24
CA ILE A 24 -7.63 3.16 -2.92
C ILE A 24 -6.69 3.71 -4.00
N PHE A 25 -5.63 2.98 -4.35
CA PHE A 25 -4.68 3.43 -5.37
C PHE A 25 -5.31 3.51 -6.76
N TYR A 26 -6.18 2.55 -7.10
CA TYR A 26 -6.93 2.55 -8.35
C TYR A 26 -7.82 3.80 -8.48
N ARG A 27 -8.50 4.17 -7.41
CA ARG A 27 -9.32 5.40 -7.37
C ARG A 27 -8.47 6.67 -7.44
N MET A 28 -7.27 6.66 -6.88
CA MET A 28 -6.34 7.80 -7.02
C MET A 28 -5.99 8.08 -8.49
N GLU A 29 -5.95 7.05 -9.32
CA GLU A 29 -5.72 7.15 -10.77
C GLU A 29 -7.02 7.43 -11.57
N GLY A 30 -8.13 7.68 -10.90
CA GLY A 30 -9.40 7.95 -11.57
C GLY A 30 -10.10 6.70 -12.09
N SER A 31 -9.78 5.54 -11.56
CA SER A 31 -10.37 4.24 -11.93
C SER A 31 -10.30 3.99 -13.45
N PRO A 32 -9.10 3.94 -14.04
CA PRO A 32 -8.95 3.76 -15.49
C PRO A 32 -9.56 2.45 -15.96
N ALA A 33 -9.96 2.41 -17.23
CA ALA A 33 -10.46 1.18 -17.84
C ALA A 33 -9.36 0.08 -17.79
N VAL A 34 -9.77 -1.13 -17.42
CA VAL A 34 -8.86 -2.28 -17.30
C VAL A 34 -9.22 -3.31 -18.36
N GLU A 35 -8.24 -3.69 -19.14
CA GLU A 35 -8.36 -4.76 -20.14
C GLU A 35 -7.57 -5.99 -19.68
N GLY A 36 -8.07 -7.17 -20.04
CA GLY A 36 -7.42 -8.42 -19.68
C GLY A 36 -7.78 -8.91 -18.29
N GLU A 37 -6.98 -9.83 -17.79
CA GLU A 37 -7.21 -10.53 -16.54
C GLU A 37 -5.95 -10.49 -15.65
N ASN A 38 -6.14 -10.69 -14.36
CA ASN A 38 -5.04 -10.95 -13.42
C ASN A 38 -4.70 -12.45 -13.40
N SER A 39 -3.55 -12.77 -12.82
CA SER A 39 -3.08 -14.17 -12.72
C SER A 39 -3.49 -14.88 -11.43
N PHE A 40 -4.25 -14.21 -10.55
CA PHE A 40 -4.54 -14.75 -9.22
C PHE A 40 -5.76 -15.66 -9.22
N ALA A 41 -5.58 -16.88 -8.69
CA ALA A 41 -6.67 -17.85 -8.58
C ALA A 41 -7.76 -17.45 -7.59
N ASP A 42 -7.41 -16.62 -6.60
CA ASP A 42 -8.32 -16.10 -5.57
C ASP A 42 -8.96 -14.75 -5.93
N VAL A 43 -8.67 -14.21 -7.12
CA VAL A 43 -9.27 -12.98 -7.64
C VAL A 43 -9.84 -13.23 -9.03
N VAL A 44 -10.98 -13.89 -9.05
CA VAL A 44 -11.71 -14.20 -10.29
C VAL A 44 -12.97 -13.35 -10.38
N ARG A 45 -13.45 -13.08 -11.61
CA ARG A 45 -14.68 -12.31 -11.80
C ARG A 45 -15.86 -13.02 -11.14
N GLY A 46 -16.60 -12.28 -10.33
CA GLY A 46 -17.77 -12.79 -9.64
C GLY A 46 -18.40 -11.75 -8.74
N SER A 47 -19.57 -12.05 -8.17
CA SER A 47 -20.31 -11.12 -7.33
C SER A 47 -19.58 -10.73 -6.04
N GLY A 48 -18.75 -11.64 -5.49
CA GLY A 48 -17.98 -11.36 -4.27
C GLY A 48 -16.70 -10.56 -4.51
N THR A 49 -16.22 -10.48 -5.76
CA THR A 49 -14.95 -9.83 -6.13
C THR A 49 -15.15 -8.56 -6.96
N ALA A 50 -16.37 -8.31 -7.44
CA ALA A 50 -16.67 -7.24 -8.38
C ALA A 50 -16.15 -5.86 -7.92
N TRP A 51 -16.18 -5.57 -6.63
CA TRP A 51 -15.80 -4.27 -6.11
C TRP A 51 -14.29 -4.02 -6.14
N PHE A 52 -13.46 -5.07 -6.25
CA PHE A 52 -11.99 -4.94 -6.27
C PHE A 52 -11.30 -5.62 -7.46
N TYR A 53 -12.02 -6.37 -8.27
CA TYR A 53 -11.42 -7.14 -9.36
C TYR A 53 -10.59 -6.27 -10.32
N ASP A 54 -11.17 -5.18 -10.82
CA ASP A 54 -10.47 -4.29 -11.75
C ASP A 54 -9.31 -3.57 -11.06
N ALA A 55 -9.47 -3.18 -9.81
CA ALA A 55 -8.40 -2.53 -9.04
C ALA A 55 -7.19 -3.45 -8.85
N VAL A 56 -7.42 -4.71 -8.48
CA VAL A 56 -6.34 -5.70 -8.31
C VAL A 56 -5.68 -6.01 -9.66
N THR A 57 -6.47 -6.17 -10.71
CA THR A 57 -5.95 -6.41 -12.06
C THR A 57 -5.08 -5.24 -12.53
N TRP A 58 -5.56 -4.02 -12.36
CA TRP A 58 -4.79 -2.82 -12.66
C TRP A 58 -3.49 -2.75 -11.87
N ALA A 59 -3.55 -3.00 -10.57
CA ALA A 59 -2.38 -2.95 -9.70
C ALA A 59 -1.32 -3.98 -10.08
N GLN A 60 -1.73 -5.19 -10.46
CA GLN A 60 -0.82 -6.22 -10.97
C GLN A 60 -0.19 -5.81 -12.30
N GLN A 61 -1.01 -5.37 -13.26
CA GLN A 61 -0.54 -5.00 -14.60
C GLN A 61 0.48 -3.85 -14.58
N ASN A 62 0.36 -2.96 -13.61
CA ASN A 62 1.25 -1.80 -13.48
C ASN A 62 2.35 -1.99 -12.44
N GLY A 63 2.52 -3.19 -11.91
CA GLY A 63 3.60 -3.52 -10.98
C GLY A 63 3.50 -2.86 -9.61
N ILE A 64 2.30 -2.39 -9.22
CA ILE A 64 2.06 -1.70 -7.95
C ILE A 64 1.85 -2.68 -6.82
N MET A 65 1.01 -3.70 -7.07
CA MET A 65 0.78 -4.77 -6.11
C MET A 65 0.93 -6.13 -6.78
N GLY A 66 1.63 -7.03 -6.14
CA GLY A 66 1.70 -8.43 -6.50
C GLY A 66 1.05 -9.33 -5.45
N GLY A 67 1.00 -10.63 -5.73
CA GLY A 67 0.61 -11.62 -4.75
C GLY A 67 1.76 -12.06 -3.86
N TYR A 68 1.44 -12.97 -2.93
CA TYR A 68 2.47 -13.68 -2.16
C TYR A 68 3.24 -14.68 -3.04
N ASP A 69 2.56 -15.17 -4.06
CA ASP A 69 3.13 -15.97 -5.13
C ASP A 69 2.38 -15.65 -6.44
N ASN A 70 2.68 -16.38 -7.51
CA ASN A 70 2.09 -16.10 -8.82
C ASN A 70 0.58 -16.42 -8.91
N SER A 71 0.00 -17.05 -7.91
CA SER A 71 -1.39 -17.51 -7.95
C SER A 71 -2.27 -16.97 -6.82
N SER A 72 -1.68 -16.39 -5.77
CA SER A 72 -2.43 -15.96 -4.59
C SER A 72 -2.20 -14.48 -4.28
N PHE A 73 -3.26 -13.68 -4.36
CA PHE A 73 -3.24 -12.28 -3.96
C PHE A 73 -3.59 -12.07 -2.49
N ALA A 74 -4.40 -12.94 -1.91
CA ALA A 74 -4.94 -12.85 -0.57
C ALA A 74 -5.69 -11.52 -0.32
N PRO A 75 -6.81 -11.29 -1.01
CA PRO A 75 -7.51 -9.99 -0.98
C PRO A 75 -8.02 -9.58 0.40
N ASN A 76 -8.31 -10.54 1.26
CA ASN A 76 -8.87 -10.29 2.60
C ASN A 76 -7.82 -10.20 3.70
N ASP A 77 -6.55 -10.44 3.40
CA ASP A 77 -5.48 -10.31 4.38
C ASP A 77 -5.26 -8.85 4.75
N PRO A 78 -4.99 -8.54 6.03
CA PRO A 78 -4.60 -7.19 6.43
C PRO A 78 -3.25 -6.81 5.82
N ILE A 79 -3.10 -5.52 5.49
CA ILE A 79 -1.83 -5.00 4.98
C ILE A 79 -0.87 -4.71 6.14
N THR A 80 0.39 -5.09 6.00
CA THR A 80 1.43 -4.70 6.96
C THR A 80 2.03 -3.35 6.59
N ARG A 81 2.70 -2.71 7.56
CA ARG A 81 3.32 -1.39 7.33
C ARG A 81 4.40 -1.44 6.26
N GLU A 82 5.25 -2.47 6.24
CA GLU A 82 6.27 -2.60 5.20
C GLU A 82 5.68 -2.91 3.83
N GLN A 83 4.61 -3.70 3.76
CA GLN A 83 3.89 -3.94 2.51
C GLN A 83 3.29 -2.65 1.97
N LEU A 84 2.68 -1.85 2.84
CA LEU A 84 2.11 -0.56 2.46
C LEU A 84 3.18 0.40 1.94
N ALA A 85 4.33 0.49 2.61
CA ALA A 85 5.45 1.30 2.14
C ALA A 85 5.94 0.85 0.76
N ALA A 86 6.02 -0.48 0.53
CA ALA A 86 6.39 -1.03 -0.77
C ALA A 86 5.39 -0.65 -1.87
N ILE A 87 4.10 -0.61 -1.55
CA ILE A 87 3.05 -0.20 -2.49
C ILE A 87 3.18 1.28 -2.85
N PHE A 88 3.35 2.16 -1.86
CA PHE A 88 3.59 3.58 -2.10
C PHE A 88 4.84 3.82 -2.95
N TYR A 89 5.91 3.09 -2.67
CA TYR A 89 7.17 3.18 -3.42
C TYR A 89 6.98 2.80 -4.89
N ARG A 90 6.31 1.68 -5.16
CA ARG A 90 6.02 1.23 -6.53
C ARG A 90 5.04 2.17 -7.23
N TYR A 91 4.06 2.70 -6.52
CA TYR A 91 3.14 3.69 -7.08
C TYR A 91 3.88 4.99 -7.42
N ALA A 92 4.79 5.45 -6.57
CA ALA A 92 5.63 6.61 -6.87
C ALA A 92 6.48 6.38 -8.13
N GLN A 93 7.04 5.18 -8.30
CA GLN A 93 7.77 4.81 -9.51
C GLN A 93 6.85 4.79 -10.75
N TYR A 94 5.64 4.26 -10.60
CA TYR A 94 4.63 4.28 -11.66
C TYR A 94 4.29 5.71 -12.10
N LYS A 95 4.24 6.64 -11.16
CA LYS A 95 4.00 8.07 -11.44
C LYS A 95 5.24 8.79 -12.00
N GLY A 96 6.38 8.15 -12.04
CA GLY A 96 7.64 8.78 -12.44
C GLY A 96 8.24 9.71 -11.40
N TYR A 97 7.86 9.56 -10.13
CA TYR A 97 8.42 10.34 -9.04
C TYR A 97 9.81 9.84 -8.65
N ASP A 98 10.63 10.71 -8.08
CA ASP A 98 11.95 10.34 -7.62
C ASP A 98 11.87 9.43 -6.40
N THR A 99 12.31 8.18 -6.56
CA THR A 99 12.39 7.19 -5.48
C THR A 99 13.84 6.83 -5.13
N THR A 100 14.80 7.60 -5.62
CA THR A 100 16.23 7.35 -5.35
C THR A 100 16.69 7.86 -3.99
N GLN A 101 15.88 8.66 -3.32
CA GLN A 101 16.18 9.26 -2.03
C GLN A 101 16.06 8.23 -0.90
N GLY A 102 16.90 7.23 -0.92
CA GLY A 102 17.17 6.39 0.23
C GLY A 102 18.10 7.11 1.17
N GLY A 103 18.22 6.64 2.38
CA GLY A 103 19.12 7.25 3.34
C GLY A 103 19.35 6.38 4.55
N MET A 104 20.18 6.90 5.44
CA MET A 104 20.59 6.23 6.67
C MET A 104 19.61 6.48 7.83
N ALA A 105 18.66 7.40 7.67
CA ALA A 105 17.69 7.78 8.72
C ALA A 105 16.92 6.57 9.25
N ILE A 106 16.65 5.59 8.40
CA ILE A 106 15.96 4.35 8.81
C ILE A 106 16.71 3.60 9.92
N ARG A 107 18.04 3.72 9.99
CA ARG A 107 18.87 3.05 10.99
C ARG A 107 18.74 3.64 12.40
N GLU A 108 18.12 4.79 12.52
CA GLU A 108 17.82 5.40 13.83
C GLU A 108 16.66 4.68 14.54
N PHE A 109 15.87 3.89 13.80
CA PHE A 109 14.78 3.11 14.38
C PHE A 109 15.31 1.78 14.94
N GLY A 110 14.87 1.46 16.17
CA GLY A 110 15.35 0.30 16.89
C GLY A 110 15.01 -1.04 16.27
N ASP A 111 14.00 -1.09 15.42
CA ASP A 111 13.53 -2.31 14.76
C ASP A 111 13.78 -2.34 13.24
N TYR A 112 14.71 -1.50 12.75
CA TYR A 112 14.95 -1.45 11.30
C TYR A 112 15.43 -2.80 10.73
N GLU A 113 16.12 -3.61 11.52
CA GLU A 113 16.58 -4.94 11.12
C GLU A 113 15.43 -5.96 10.97
N SER A 114 14.24 -5.63 11.48
CA SER A 114 13.05 -6.45 11.32
C SER A 114 12.35 -6.25 9.95
N ILE A 115 12.82 -5.29 9.16
CA ILE A 115 12.29 -5.04 7.82
C ILE A 115 12.73 -6.15 6.89
N SER A 116 11.79 -6.72 6.14
CA SER A 116 12.09 -7.73 5.13
C SER A 116 12.96 -7.14 4.00
N ASP A 117 13.85 -7.95 3.44
CA ASP A 117 14.78 -7.51 2.40
C ASP A 117 14.07 -6.84 1.22
N TYR A 118 12.93 -7.40 0.78
CA TYR A 118 12.17 -6.82 -0.34
C TYR A 118 11.64 -5.41 -0.08
N ALA A 119 11.43 -5.07 1.19
CA ALA A 119 10.82 -3.79 1.59
C ALA A 119 11.85 -2.75 2.05
N MET A 120 13.12 -3.11 2.18
CA MET A 120 14.13 -2.23 2.76
C MET A 120 14.28 -0.91 1.99
N SER A 121 14.39 -0.96 0.67
CA SER A 121 14.50 0.26 -0.14
C SER A 121 13.26 1.14 -0.04
N ALA A 122 12.08 0.52 -0.05
CA ALA A 122 10.82 1.24 0.07
C ALA A 122 10.67 1.90 1.44
N MET A 123 11.03 1.19 2.51
CA MET A 123 10.97 1.72 3.87
C MET A 123 12.00 2.85 4.07
N ALA A 124 13.21 2.70 3.56
CA ALA A 124 14.23 3.76 3.62
C ALA A 124 13.77 5.02 2.91
N TRP A 125 13.21 4.88 1.71
CA TRP A 125 12.62 5.98 0.97
C TRP A 125 11.45 6.61 1.74
N ALA A 126 10.54 5.80 2.29
CA ALA A 126 9.36 6.28 3.00
C ALA A 126 9.73 7.05 4.29
N VAL A 127 10.75 6.60 5.01
CA VAL A 127 11.27 7.31 6.19
C VAL A 127 11.96 8.61 5.77
N ASN A 128 12.84 8.56 4.77
CA ASN A 128 13.60 9.72 4.31
C ASN A 128 12.70 10.84 3.77
N THR A 129 11.62 10.49 3.09
CA THR A 129 10.65 11.48 2.55
C THR A 129 9.62 11.96 3.58
N GLY A 130 9.62 11.39 4.78
CA GLY A 130 8.65 11.72 5.83
C GLY A 130 7.28 11.07 5.64
N LEU A 131 7.15 10.15 4.70
CA LEU A 131 5.92 9.39 4.48
C LEU A 131 5.60 8.49 5.67
N VAL A 132 6.63 7.80 6.18
CA VAL A 132 6.57 6.98 7.40
C VAL A 132 7.36 7.69 8.49
N LYS A 133 6.74 7.90 9.65
CA LYS A 133 7.35 8.60 10.78
C LYS A 133 7.70 7.70 11.95
N GLY A 134 7.10 6.51 12.02
CA GLY A 134 7.25 5.62 13.16
C GLY A 134 6.55 6.11 14.42
N ASP A 135 6.70 5.35 15.48
CA ASP A 135 6.20 5.67 16.82
C ASP A 135 7.23 5.22 17.86
N SER A 136 7.61 6.12 18.76
CA SER A 136 8.55 5.83 19.84
C SER A 136 9.86 5.18 19.38
N ASN A 137 10.42 5.66 18.26
CA ASN A 137 11.60 5.12 17.59
C ASN A 137 11.47 3.70 17.04
N LEU A 138 10.23 3.25 16.78
CA LEU A 138 9.95 1.96 16.16
C LEU A 138 9.09 2.15 14.91
N LEU A 139 9.32 1.29 13.92
CA LEU A 139 8.59 1.31 12.63
C LEU A 139 7.46 0.29 12.60
N TYR A 140 7.58 -0.79 13.37
CA TYR A 140 6.64 -1.93 13.38
C TYR A 140 6.37 -2.46 11.96
N PRO A 141 7.40 -2.86 11.20
CA PRO A 141 7.25 -3.19 9.78
C PRO A 141 6.30 -4.34 9.52
N ASN A 142 6.28 -5.33 10.40
CA ASN A 142 5.43 -6.52 10.29
C ASN A 142 4.06 -6.37 10.95
N GLY A 143 3.82 -5.23 11.63
CA GLY A 143 2.52 -4.92 12.20
C GLY A 143 1.53 -4.47 11.12
N THR A 144 0.24 -4.74 11.35
CA THR A 144 -0.81 -4.33 10.42
C THR A 144 -1.06 -2.83 10.49
N ALA A 145 -1.22 -2.20 9.32
CA ALA A 145 -1.55 -0.78 9.23
C ALA A 145 -3.04 -0.55 9.50
N THR A 146 -3.34 0.43 10.33
CA THR A 146 -4.71 0.86 10.60
C THR A 146 -5.22 1.82 9.52
N ARG A 147 -6.54 1.98 9.43
CA ARG A 147 -7.15 2.94 8.50
C ARG A 147 -6.65 4.38 8.77
N ALA A 148 -6.45 4.75 10.02
CA ALA A 148 -5.92 6.07 10.39
C ALA A 148 -4.48 6.27 9.89
N GLU A 149 -3.63 5.27 10.04
CA GLU A 149 -2.25 5.32 9.55
C GLU A 149 -2.20 5.44 8.02
N ILE A 150 -3.04 4.69 7.33
CA ILE A 150 -3.14 4.74 5.86
C ILE A 150 -3.62 6.11 5.41
N ALA A 151 -4.65 6.65 6.06
CA ALA A 151 -5.16 7.99 5.74
C ALA A 151 -4.09 9.06 5.94
N ALA A 152 -3.30 8.97 7.02
CA ALA A 152 -2.19 9.89 7.28
C ALA A 152 -1.10 9.79 6.19
N MET A 153 -0.76 8.58 5.76
CA MET A 153 0.23 8.37 4.70
C MET A 153 -0.28 8.89 3.35
N LEU A 154 -1.53 8.64 3.01
CA LEU A 154 -2.15 9.18 1.78
C LEU A 154 -2.13 10.72 1.78
N HIS A 155 -2.48 11.33 2.89
CA HIS A 155 -2.45 12.78 3.04
C HIS A 155 -1.04 13.34 2.83
N ARG A 156 -0.04 12.76 3.49
CA ARG A 156 1.37 13.17 3.34
C ARG A 156 1.86 12.98 1.91
N PHE A 157 1.49 11.86 1.28
CA PHE A 157 1.88 11.57 -0.10
C PHE A 157 1.35 12.62 -1.08
N VAL A 158 0.08 12.99 -0.95
CA VAL A 158 -0.56 13.97 -1.83
C VAL A 158 -0.02 15.40 -1.55
N GLU A 159 0.07 15.80 -0.28
CA GLU A 159 0.48 17.17 0.08
C GLU A 159 1.96 17.44 -0.14
N ASN A 160 2.83 16.49 0.14
CA ASN A 160 4.27 16.67 -0.05
C ASN A 160 4.67 16.72 -1.52
N GLY A 161 3.69 16.54 -2.43
CA GLY A 161 3.95 16.62 -3.87
C GLY A 161 5.13 15.75 -4.25
N MET A 162 5.13 14.49 -3.81
CA MET A 162 6.22 13.58 -4.14
C MET A 162 6.33 13.47 -5.65
N LYS A 163 7.31 14.14 -6.17
CA LYS A 163 7.55 14.27 -7.60
C LYS A 163 8.87 13.60 -7.96
#